data_092d398ad479cedb480c04027d408aef
#
_entry.id   092d398ad479cedb480c04027d408aef
#
_cell.length_a   1.000
_cell.length_b   1.000
_cell.length_c   1.000
_cell.angle_alpha   90.00
_cell.angle_beta   90.00
_cell.angle_gamma   90.00
#
_symmetry.space_group_name_H-M   'P 1'
#
loop_
_entity.id
_entity.type
_entity.pdbx_description
1 polymer ?
#
loop_
_entity_poly.entity_id
_entity_poly.type
_entity_poly.pdbx_seq_one_letter_code
_entity_poly.pdbx_strand_id
1 'polypeptide(L)'
;MYTLRDKVSDALDRGILIPKVLGSILSRPITFSGRDIFSRFSRSRRLVKEFVDTLRTSTEALASFGNYSIFDDENLGPDSVIYSFGVGTNVSFDEELVTHYGCRVHLFDPTPVSVVYMEQHPLTGVNFRFEPVGVADREGEMTFYLRFAGGSYTLFKPKWRTIDTFQARCLTLDQIMSSSGHSNIDLLKMDIEGAALPVMWDMKRKGIRPQQIVVELEVPAV
;
A
#
# COMPACT_ATOMS: atom_id res chain seq x y z
N MET A 1 -0.41 2.34 32.74
CA MET A 1 -0.64 3.23 31.60
C MET A 1 -0.60 2.35 30.34
N TYR A 2 -1.73 2.18 29.67
CA TYR A 2 -1.83 1.32 28.49
C TYR A 2 -1.07 1.99 27.33
N THR A 3 -0.05 1.35 26.80
CA THR A 3 0.74 1.89 25.70
C THR A 3 -0.05 1.82 24.37
N LEU A 4 0.35 2.57 23.36
CA LEU A 4 -0.25 2.49 22.04
C LEU A 4 -0.08 1.08 21.45
N ARG A 5 1.02 0.41 21.77
CA ARG A 5 1.31 -0.99 21.40
C ARG A 5 0.27 -1.94 22.01
N ASP A 6 -0.06 -1.77 23.28
CA ASP A 6 -1.08 -2.59 23.95
C ASP A 6 -2.45 -2.40 23.31
N LYS A 7 -2.80 -1.14 22.95
CA LYS A 7 -4.05 -0.81 22.26
C LYS A 7 -4.15 -1.41 20.86
N VAL A 8 -3.06 -1.44 20.12
CA VAL A 8 -3.00 -2.04 18.78
C VAL A 8 -3.09 -3.56 18.88
N SER A 9 -2.35 -4.18 19.81
CA SER A 9 -2.42 -5.62 20.06
C SER A 9 -3.83 -6.05 20.45
N ASP A 10 -4.46 -5.33 21.39
CA ASP A 10 -5.84 -5.60 21.84
C ASP A 10 -6.88 -5.39 20.74
N ALA A 11 -6.68 -4.40 19.88
CA ALA A 11 -7.55 -4.18 18.73
C ALA A 11 -7.41 -5.25 17.65
N LEU A 12 -6.19 -5.72 17.39
CA LEU A 12 -5.94 -6.85 16.48
C LEU A 12 -6.54 -8.14 17.02
N ASP A 13 -6.41 -8.39 18.33
CA ASP A 13 -6.98 -9.55 18.99
C ASP A 13 -8.53 -9.55 18.97
N ARG A 14 -9.14 -8.36 18.96
CA ARG A 14 -10.61 -8.17 18.85
C ARG A 14 -11.09 -8.06 17.40
N GLY A 15 -10.22 -8.11 16.40
CA GLY A 15 -10.58 -7.93 14.99
C GLY A 15 -10.98 -6.50 14.63
N ILE A 16 -10.58 -5.51 15.41
CA ILE A 16 -10.85 -4.09 15.19
C ILE A 16 -9.65 -3.47 14.51
N LEU A 17 -9.86 -2.89 13.33
CA LEU A 17 -8.83 -2.11 12.65
C LEU A 17 -8.80 -0.71 13.24
N ILE A 18 -7.66 -0.30 13.76
CA ILE A 18 -7.44 1.07 14.20
C ILE A 18 -6.65 1.78 13.11
N PRO A 19 -7.17 2.85 12.50
CA PRO A 19 -6.34 3.78 11.76
C PRO A 19 -5.43 4.47 12.77
N LYS A 20 -4.23 3.98 12.94
CA LYS A 20 -3.20 4.60 13.78
C LYS A 20 -1.83 4.32 13.23
N VAL A 21 -1.03 5.33 13.33
CA VAL A 21 0.38 5.38 13.05
C VAL A 21 1.12 4.36 13.86
N LEU A 22 1.79 3.47 13.18
CA LEU A 22 2.72 2.53 13.76
C LEU A 22 4.08 2.80 13.15
N GLY A 23 5.02 3.10 13.99
CA GLY A 23 6.40 3.36 13.61
C GLY A 23 7.10 2.16 12.97
N SER A 24 8.15 2.35 12.40
CA SER A 24 8.93 1.73 11.35
C SER A 24 9.49 0.32 11.62
N ILE A 25 9.29 -0.61 10.73
CA ILE A 25 10.17 -1.79 10.55
C ILE A 25 11.63 -1.35 10.29
N LEU A 26 11.78 -0.12 9.94
CA LEU A 26 12.96 0.44 9.33
C LEU A 26 13.44 1.73 9.98
N SER A 27 12.97 2.04 11.17
CA SER A 27 13.14 3.29 11.91
C SER A 27 12.12 4.42 11.60
N ARG A 28 11.07 4.22 10.81
CA ARG A 28 10.13 5.28 10.42
C ARG A 28 8.65 4.82 10.39
N PRO A 29 7.67 5.70 10.33
CA PRO A 29 6.27 5.42 10.60
C PRO A 29 5.51 4.67 9.49
N ILE A 30 4.55 3.84 9.91
CA ILE A 30 3.58 3.17 9.04
C ILE A 30 2.18 3.58 9.46
N THR A 31 1.36 3.97 8.49
CA THR A 31 -0.06 4.21 8.68
C THR A 31 -0.88 3.09 8.06
N PHE A 32 -1.91 2.65 8.78
CA PHE A 32 -2.85 1.65 8.30
C PHE A 32 -4.21 2.31 8.06
N SER A 33 -4.78 2.05 6.90
CA SER A 33 -6.15 2.40 6.56
C SER A 33 -6.90 1.12 6.19
N GLY A 34 -8.11 0.91 6.67
CA GLY A 34 -8.90 -0.22 6.22
C GLY A 34 -10.00 -0.71 7.17
N ARG A 35 -10.96 -1.40 6.61
CA ARG A 35 -12.13 -1.97 7.28
C ARG A 35 -11.87 -3.42 7.71
N ASP A 36 -12.40 -3.75 8.84
CA ASP A 36 -12.50 -5.04 9.53
C ASP A 36 -12.26 -6.32 8.72
N ILE A 37 -11.02 -6.85 8.70
CA ILE A 37 -10.73 -8.08 7.94
C ILE A 37 -10.03 -9.15 8.79
N PHE A 38 -9.57 -8.79 9.98
CA PHE A 38 -8.79 -9.69 10.83
C PHE A 38 -9.58 -10.78 11.57
N SER A 39 -10.90 -10.82 11.46
CA SER A 39 -11.73 -11.68 12.30
C SER A 39 -11.67 -13.19 12.00
N ARG A 40 -11.02 -13.62 10.91
CA ARG A 40 -11.16 -15.01 10.44
C ARG A 40 -9.92 -15.89 10.34
N PHE A 41 -8.68 -15.39 10.55
CA PHE A 41 -7.48 -16.22 10.28
C PHE A 41 -6.37 -16.15 11.33
N SER A 42 -6.14 -17.22 12.05
CA SER A 42 -5.12 -17.33 13.10
C SER A 42 -3.68 -17.19 12.58
N ARG A 43 -3.38 -17.70 11.38
CA ARG A 43 -2.03 -17.65 10.79
C ARG A 43 -1.68 -16.23 10.29
N SER A 44 -2.63 -15.57 9.66
CA SER A 44 -2.45 -14.19 9.17
C SER A 44 -2.38 -13.21 10.34
N ARG A 45 -3.17 -13.43 11.41
CA ARG A 45 -3.07 -12.66 12.66
C ARG A 45 -1.69 -12.73 13.27
N ARG A 46 -1.09 -13.90 13.30
CA ARG A 46 0.25 -14.10 13.82
C ARG A 46 1.29 -13.32 13.01
N LEU A 47 1.24 -13.40 11.68
CA LEU A 47 2.16 -12.66 10.80
C LEU A 47 2.00 -11.15 10.95
N VAL A 48 0.77 -10.66 11.00
CA VAL A 48 0.50 -9.23 11.23
C VAL A 48 0.95 -8.82 12.63
N LYS A 49 0.72 -9.64 13.63
CA LYS A 49 1.17 -9.36 15.00
C LYS A 49 2.70 -9.31 15.09
N GLU A 50 3.39 -10.31 14.53
CA GLU A 50 4.86 -10.34 14.46
C GLU A 50 5.39 -9.10 13.71
N PHE A 51 4.69 -8.68 12.65
CA PHE A 51 5.01 -7.48 11.91
C PHE A 51 4.79 -6.22 12.77
N VAL A 52 3.62 -6.05 13.37
CA VAL A 52 3.28 -4.92 14.24
C VAL A 52 4.22 -4.85 15.44
N ASP A 53 4.59 -5.97 16.02
CA ASP A 53 5.54 -6.03 17.15
C ASP A 53 6.95 -5.55 16.78
N THR A 54 7.29 -5.54 15.49
CA THR A 54 8.56 -4.99 14.98
C THR A 54 8.51 -3.49 14.69
N LEU A 55 7.31 -2.88 14.72
CA LEU A 55 7.13 -1.47 14.40
C LEU A 55 7.50 -0.56 15.60
N ARG A 56 8.04 0.61 15.29
CA ARG A 56 8.16 1.70 16.25
C ARG A 56 6.85 2.50 16.26
N THR A 57 6.44 2.94 17.44
CA THR A 57 5.33 3.88 17.56
C THR A 57 5.88 5.31 17.49
N SER A 58 5.24 6.18 16.72
CA SER A 58 5.52 7.61 16.71
C SER A 58 4.39 8.38 17.40
N THR A 59 4.74 9.50 18.03
CA THR A 59 3.81 10.46 18.62
C THR A 59 3.60 11.68 17.72
N GLU A 60 4.20 11.70 16.53
CA GLU A 60 4.10 12.81 15.59
C GLU A 60 2.68 12.98 15.06
N ALA A 61 2.33 14.21 14.69
CA ALA A 61 1.03 14.53 14.16
C ALA A 61 0.84 13.94 12.75
N LEU A 62 -0.38 13.49 12.49
CA LEU A 62 -0.77 13.02 11.16
C LEU A 62 -1.52 14.11 10.40
N ALA A 63 -1.17 14.30 9.16
CA ALA A 63 -1.97 15.01 8.18
C ALA A 63 -2.80 14.01 7.35
N SER A 64 -4.01 14.41 7.00
CA SER A 64 -4.91 13.60 6.16
C SER A 64 -4.86 14.08 4.73
N PHE A 65 -4.69 13.14 3.81
CA PHE A 65 -4.68 13.34 2.37
C PHE A 65 -5.66 12.32 1.76
N GLY A 66 -6.70 12.78 1.09
CA GLY A 66 -7.75 11.90 0.61
C GLY A 66 -8.28 10.96 1.70
N ASN A 67 -8.20 9.66 1.45
CA ASN A 67 -8.66 8.62 2.39
C ASN A 67 -7.55 8.09 3.32
N TYR A 68 -6.35 8.65 3.25
CA TYR A 68 -5.18 8.18 3.99
C TYR A 68 -4.62 9.26 4.89
N SER A 69 -3.79 8.85 5.84
CA SER A 69 -3.07 9.76 6.71
C SER A 69 -1.59 9.41 6.71
N ILE A 70 -0.75 10.43 6.62
CA ILE A 70 0.71 10.32 6.67
C ILE A 70 1.25 11.25 7.75
N PHE A 71 2.51 11.09 8.11
CA PHE A 71 3.21 12.14 8.83
C PHE A 71 3.48 13.30 7.89
N ASP A 72 3.06 14.48 8.30
CA ASP A 72 3.42 15.70 7.61
C ASP A 72 4.91 15.96 7.89
N ASP A 73 5.73 15.60 6.93
CA ASP A 73 7.19 15.61 7.05
C ASP A 73 7.74 16.73 6.16
N GLU A 74 8.42 17.71 6.78
CA GLU A 74 9.08 18.79 6.05
C GLU A 74 10.14 18.30 5.03
N ASN A 75 10.54 17.03 5.10
CA ASN A 75 11.42 16.42 4.09
C ASN A 75 10.68 15.97 2.83
N LEU A 76 9.35 15.95 2.81
CA LEU A 76 8.60 15.72 1.58
C LEU A 76 8.53 17.02 0.76
N GLY A 77 8.81 16.92 -0.53
CA GLY A 77 8.88 18.07 -1.43
C GLY A 77 8.95 17.67 -2.89
N PRO A 78 9.29 18.63 -3.79
CA PRO A 78 9.28 18.40 -5.24
C PRO A 78 10.18 17.27 -5.73
N ASP A 79 11.27 16.99 -5.02
CA ASP A 79 12.25 15.96 -5.38
C ASP A 79 12.00 14.62 -4.68
N SER A 80 10.94 14.51 -3.87
CA SER A 80 10.60 13.28 -3.17
C SER A 80 10.19 12.17 -4.12
N VAL A 81 10.67 10.96 -3.84
CA VAL A 81 10.30 9.74 -4.54
C VAL A 81 9.08 9.13 -3.87
N ILE A 82 7.92 9.30 -4.51
CA ILE A 82 6.64 8.81 -4.02
C ILE A 82 6.12 7.71 -4.94
N TYR A 83 5.86 6.55 -4.36
CA TYR A 83 5.25 5.40 -5.05
C TYR A 83 3.86 5.12 -4.51
N SER A 84 2.90 4.97 -5.40
CA SER A 84 1.51 4.64 -5.07
C SER A 84 1.06 3.42 -5.87
N PHE A 85 0.81 2.32 -5.18
CA PHE A 85 0.31 1.08 -5.74
C PHE A 85 -1.17 0.90 -5.42
N GLY A 86 -1.95 0.57 -6.46
CA GLY A 86 -3.39 0.48 -6.38
C GLY A 86 -4.07 1.83 -6.60
N VAL A 87 -4.33 2.13 -7.86
CA VAL A 87 -4.89 3.40 -8.33
C VAL A 87 -6.42 3.34 -8.39
N GLY A 88 -6.96 2.26 -8.95
CA GLY A 88 -8.40 2.17 -9.20
C GLY A 88 -8.91 3.32 -10.04
N THR A 89 -9.93 4.02 -9.54
CA THR A 89 -10.49 5.24 -10.15
C THR A 89 -10.51 6.42 -9.18
N ASN A 90 -9.64 6.39 -8.17
CA ASN A 90 -9.55 7.45 -7.17
C ASN A 90 -8.09 7.72 -6.79
N VAL A 91 -7.59 8.86 -7.20
CA VAL A 91 -6.24 9.35 -6.90
C VAL A 91 -6.24 10.61 -6.03
N SER A 92 -7.32 10.84 -5.28
CA SER A 92 -7.46 12.03 -4.44
C SER A 92 -6.30 12.17 -3.43
N PHE A 93 -5.82 11.08 -2.88
CA PHE A 93 -4.62 11.07 -2.04
C PHE A 93 -3.39 11.59 -2.79
N ASP A 94 -3.19 11.09 -4.00
CA ASP A 94 -2.02 11.43 -4.82
C ASP A 94 -2.11 12.88 -5.33
N GLU A 95 -3.32 13.37 -5.68
CA GLU A 95 -3.57 14.76 -6.07
C GLU A 95 -3.27 15.74 -4.94
N GLU A 96 -3.70 15.40 -3.72
CA GLU A 96 -3.44 16.23 -2.55
C GLU A 96 -1.96 16.28 -2.21
N LEU A 97 -1.21 15.16 -2.35
CA LEU A 97 0.26 15.16 -2.20
C LEU A 97 0.93 16.08 -3.21
N VAL A 98 0.53 16.02 -4.48
CA VAL A 98 1.04 16.92 -5.53
C VAL A 98 0.75 18.37 -5.18
N THR A 99 -0.47 18.66 -4.73
CA THR A 99 -0.90 20.03 -4.40
C THR A 99 -0.13 20.57 -3.20
N HIS A 100 0.11 19.75 -2.19
CA HIS A 100 0.71 20.17 -0.92
C HIS A 100 2.25 20.25 -1.01
N TYR A 101 2.88 19.24 -1.60
CA TYR A 101 4.34 19.11 -1.62
C TYR A 101 4.97 19.51 -2.97
N GLY A 102 4.18 19.70 -4.03
CA GLY A 102 4.70 19.98 -5.38
C GLY A 102 5.44 18.79 -6.00
N CYS A 103 5.27 17.60 -5.45
CA CYS A 103 6.02 16.40 -5.80
C CYS A 103 5.53 15.76 -7.11
N ARG A 104 6.28 14.73 -7.55
CA ARG A 104 5.82 13.78 -8.56
C ARG A 104 5.46 12.46 -7.91
N VAL A 105 4.37 11.83 -8.40
CA VAL A 105 3.92 10.53 -7.90
C VAL A 105 4.05 9.49 -9.00
N HIS A 106 4.74 8.39 -8.69
CA HIS A 106 4.82 7.21 -9.54
C HIS A 106 3.67 6.28 -9.16
N LEU A 107 2.74 6.10 -10.07
CA LEU A 107 1.50 5.36 -9.89
C LEU A 107 1.58 4.01 -10.61
N PHE A 108 1.20 2.94 -9.94
CA PHE A 108 1.29 1.58 -10.49
C PHE A 108 -0.02 0.85 -10.26
N ASP A 109 -0.64 0.40 -11.34
CA ASP A 109 -1.84 -0.43 -11.28
C ASP A 109 -2.06 -1.12 -12.63
N PRO A 110 -2.07 -2.46 -12.69
CA PRO A 110 -2.23 -3.20 -13.93
C PRO A 110 -3.70 -3.36 -14.35
N THR A 111 -4.67 -2.91 -13.53
CA THR A 111 -6.08 -3.15 -13.81
C THR A 111 -6.57 -2.35 -15.02
N PRO A 112 -7.39 -2.97 -15.92
CA PRO A 112 -7.88 -2.26 -17.10
C PRO A 112 -8.64 -0.97 -16.78
N VAL A 113 -9.35 -0.94 -15.64
CA VAL A 113 -10.09 0.26 -15.21
C VAL A 113 -9.16 1.40 -14.84
N SER A 114 -8.05 1.11 -14.17
CA SER A 114 -7.05 2.11 -13.81
C SER A 114 -6.32 2.65 -15.03
N VAL A 115 -6.02 1.78 -16.01
CA VAL A 115 -5.39 2.20 -17.27
C VAL A 115 -6.28 3.22 -17.97
N VAL A 116 -7.55 2.92 -18.18
CA VAL A 116 -8.50 3.82 -18.86
C VAL A 116 -8.68 5.13 -18.06
N TYR A 117 -8.74 5.04 -16.73
CA TYR A 117 -8.86 6.20 -15.87
C TYR A 117 -7.64 7.12 -15.97
N MET A 118 -6.43 6.55 -15.91
CA MET A 118 -5.19 7.31 -15.94
C MET A 118 -4.85 7.89 -17.31
N GLU A 119 -5.25 7.22 -18.41
CA GLU A 119 -5.11 7.77 -19.77
C GLU A 119 -5.87 9.10 -19.94
N GLN A 120 -6.94 9.29 -19.20
CA GLN A 120 -7.78 10.49 -19.27
C GLN A 120 -7.49 11.50 -18.15
N HIS A 121 -6.64 11.15 -17.20
CA HIS A 121 -6.40 11.98 -16.02
C HIS A 121 -5.47 13.16 -16.34
N PRO A 122 -5.85 14.42 -15.99
CA PRO A 122 -5.14 15.64 -16.43
C PRO A 122 -3.69 15.74 -15.89
N LEU A 123 -3.36 15.10 -14.76
CA LEU A 123 -2.02 15.11 -14.19
C LEU A 123 -1.10 14.03 -14.76
N THR A 124 -1.62 13.09 -15.57
CA THR A 124 -0.81 12.04 -16.20
C THR A 124 0.17 12.66 -17.20
N GLY A 125 1.45 12.32 -17.05
CA GLY A 125 2.54 12.91 -17.84
C GLY A 125 3.02 14.28 -17.34
N VAL A 126 2.36 14.88 -16.35
CA VAL A 126 2.78 16.13 -15.69
C VAL A 126 3.37 15.81 -14.32
N ASN A 127 2.52 15.58 -13.33
CA ASN A 127 2.93 15.19 -11.97
C ASN A 127 2.78 13.68 -11.72
N PHE A 128 1.94 13.00 -12.50
CA PHE A 128 1.72 11.56 -12.40
C PHE A 128 2.49 10.81 -13.49
N ARG A 129 3.35 9.90 -13.06
CA ARG A 129 3.95 8.89 -13.91
C ARG A 129 3.24 7.57 -13.67
N PHE A 130 2.36 7.20 -14.57
CA PHE A 130 1.60 5.97 -14.47
C PHE A 130 2.25 4.84 -15.27
N GLU A 131 2.34 3.65 -14.66
CA GLU A 131 2.81 2.43 -15.29
C GLU A 131 1.80 1.28 -15.02
N PRO A 132 1.31 0.59 -16.05
CA PRO A 132 0.32 -0.48 -15.91
C PRO A 132 0.99 -1.81 -15.51
N VAL A 133 1.68 -1.81 -14.39
CA VAL A 133 2.33 -3.01 -13.81
C VAL A 133 1.88 -3.22 -12.37
N GLY A 134 1.78 -4.47 -11.96
CA GLY A 134 1.53 -4.83 -10.57
C GLY A 134 2.82 -4.91 -9.74
N VAL A 135 2.72 -4.70 -8.43
CA VAL A 135 3.80 -5.03 -7.50
C VAL A 135 3.49 -6.37 -6.82
N ALA A 136 4.48 -7.24 -6.71
CA ALA A 136 4.37 -8.53 -6.05
C ALA A 136 5.69 -8.94 -5.36
N ASP A 137 5.66 -10.06 -4.65
CA ASP A 137 6.85 -10.67 -4.03
C ASP A 137 7.78 -11.38 -5.02
N ARG A 138 7.38 -11.45 -6.30
CA ARG A 138 8.14 -12.04 -7.41
C ARG A 138 7.75 -11.41 -8.73
N GLU A 139 8.66 -11.49 -9.70
CA GLU A 139 8.40 -11.10 -11.09
C GLU A 139 7.57 -12.17 -11.81
N GLY A 140 6.79 -11.74 -12.78
CA GLY A 140 6.11 -12.60 -13.76
C GLY A 140 4.74 -12.12 -14.17
N GLU A 141 4.14 -12.84 -15.10
CA GLU A 141 2.72 -12.70 -15.44
C GLU A 141 1.87 -13.33 -14.33
N MET A 142 0.93 -12.58 -13.79
CA MET A 142 0.07 -13.03 -12.70
C MET A 142 -1.39 -12.84 -13.07
N THR A 143 -2.23 -13.79 -12.62
CA THR A 143 -3.68 -13.72 -12.81
C THR A 143 -4.31 -12.92 -11.67
N PHE A 144 -5.04 -11.90 -12.04
CA PHE A 144 -5.87 -11.10 -11.16
C PHE A 144 -7.31 -11.58 -11.23
N TYR A 145 -7.98 -11.63 -10.10
CA TYR A 145 -9.34 -12.16 -9.94
C TYR A 145 -10.28 -11.05 -9.45
N LEU A 146 -11.36 -10.80 -10.18
CA LEU A 146 -12.41 -9.85 -9.75
C LEU A 146 -13.23 -10.48 -8.61
N ARG A 147 -13.28 -9.79 -7.49
CA ARG A 147 -14.05 -10.20 -6.30
C ARG A 147 -15.52 -9.87 -6.47
N PHE A 148 -16.41 -10.80 -6.05
CA PHE A 148 -17.87 -10.62 -6.17
C PHE A 148 -18.41 -9.41 -5.39
N ALA A 149 -17.80 -9.07 -4.27
CA ALA A 149 -18.31 -8.07 -3.33
C ALA A 149 -17.38 -6.86 -3.19
N GLY A 150 -17.13 -6.10 -4.24
CA GLY A 150 -16.32 -4.89 -4.05
C GLY A 150 -15.74 -4.27 -5.31
N GLY A 151 -15.87 -4.91 -6.47
CA GLY A 151 -15.40 -4.33 -7.73
C GLY A 151 -13.88 -4.23 -7.89
N SER A 152 -13.09 -4.75 -6.94
CA SER A 152 -11.63 -4.72 -6.99
C SER A 152 -11.03 -6.06 -7.39
N TYR A 153 -9.85 -6.00 -8.02
CA TYR A 153 -9.10 -7.19 -8.43
C TYR A 153 -8.04 -7.54 -7.39
N THR A 154 -7.84 -8.84 -7.17
CA THR A 154 -6.83 -9.38 -6.25
C THR A 154 -5.97 -10.45 -6.92
N LEU A 155 -4.72 -10.62 -6.47
CA LEU A 155 -3.85 -11.74 -6.86
C LEU A 155 -4.27 -13.09 -6.24
N PHE A 156 -5.14 -13.07 -5.25
CA PHE A 156 -5.56 -14.29 -4.55
C PHE A 156 -6.86 -14.84 -5.13
N LYS A 157 -6.81 -16.07 -5.67
CA LYS A 157 -8.00 -16.73 -6.19
C LYS A 157 -9.06 -16.87 -5.09
N PRO A 158 -10.25 -16.23 -5.25
CA PRO A 158 -11.32 -16.35 -4.25
C PRO A 158 -11.81 -17.79 -4.14
N LYS A 159 -12.21 -18.24 -2.95
CA LYS A 159 -12.90 -19.54 -2.75
C LYS A 159 -14.27 -19.59 -3.42
N TRP A 160 -14.90 -18.43 -3.52
CA TRP A 160 -16.21 -18.28 -4.11
C TRP A 160 -16.09 -17.84 -5.57
N ARG A 161 -17.21 -17.82 -6.27
CA ARG A 161 -17.27 -17.54 -7.70
C ARG A 161 -16.42 -16.31 -8.09
N THR A 162 -15.45 -16.52 -8.96
CA THR A 162 -14.76 -15.47 -9.71
C THR A 162 -15.69 -14.93 -10.79
N ILE A 163 -15.82 -13.62 -10.92
CA ILE A 163 -16.67 -13.00 -11.95
C ILE A 163 -15.86 -12.80 -13.22
N ASP A 164 -14.61 -12.34 -13.08
CA ASP A 164 -13.72 -12.02 -14.18
C ASP A 164 -12.27 -12.24 -13.77
N THR A 165 -11.40 -12.38 -14.76
CA THR A 165 -9.95 -12.50 -14.56
C THR A 165 -9.20 -11.84 -15.71
N PHE A 166 -8.04 -11.28 -15.41
CA PHE A 166 -7.08 -10.87 -16.42
C PHE A 166 -5.65 -11.23 -15.97
N GLN A 167 -4.72 -11.23 -16.93
CA GLN A 167 -3.31 -11.43 -16.66
C GLN A 167 -2.57 -10.11 -16.83
N ALA A 168 -1.62 -9.86 -15.95
CA ALA A 168 -0.75 -8.69 -16.04
C ALA A 168 0.64 -8.97 -15.50
N ARG A 169 1.58 -8.23 -16.04
CA ARG A 169 2.96 -8.24 -15.55
C ARG A 169 3.03 -7.67 -14.15
N CYS A 170 3.69 -8.42 -13.26
CA CYS A 170 4.07 -7.96 -11.93
C CYS A 170 5.59 -7.92 -11.79
N LEU A 171 6.07 -6.95 -11.03
CA LEU A 171 7.48 -6.77 -10.69
C LEU A 171 7.63 -6.75 -9.18
N THR A 172 8.83 -7.05 -8.71
CA THR A 172 9.20 -6.79 -7.32
C THR A 172 9.55 -5.31 -7.13
N LEU A 173 9.44 -4.81 -5.89
CA LEU A 173 9.66 -3.39 -5.64
C LEU A 173 11.08 -2.92 -6.02
N ASP A 174 12.10 -3.74 -5.79
CA ASP A 174 13.48 -3.43 -6.20
C ASP A 174 13.66 -3.35 -7.72
N GLN A 175 12.93 -4.17 -8.49
CA GLN A 175 12.93 -4.07 -9.95
C GLN A 175 12.27 -2.78 -10.43
N ILE A 176 11.14 -2.37 -9.81
CA ILE A 176 10.48 -1.11 -10.09
C ILE A 176 11.40 0.07 -9.75
N MET A 177 12.04 0.05 -8.59
CA MET A 177 13.02 1.07 -8.19
C MET A 177 14.17 1.16 -9.19
N SER A 178 14.75 0.02 -9.56
CA SER A 178 15.87 -0.05 -10.50
C SER A 178 15.50 0.46 -11.89
N SER A 179 14.31 0.09 -12.40
CA SER A 179 13.83 0.56 -13.71
C SER A 179 13.53 2.07 -13.73
N SER A 180 13.16 2.63 -12.57
CA SER A 180 12.92 4.06 -12.40
C SER A 180 14.19 4.86 -12.05
N GLY A 181 15.32 4.20 -11.80
CA GLY A 181 16.57 4.83 -11.39
C GLY A 181 16.59 5.35 -9.95
N HIS A 182 15.72 4.83 -9.10
CA HIS A 182 15.60 5.25 -7.71
C HIS A 182 16.32 4.29 -6.75
N SER A 183 17.03 4.85 -5.79
CA SER A 183 17.72 4.11 -4.73
C SER A 183 16.99 4.15 -3.37
N ASN A 184 16.06 5.09 -3.21
CA ASN A 184 15.25 5.27 -2.01
C ASN A 184 13.80 5.57 -2.39
N ILE A 185 12.91 5.43 -1.42
CA ILE A 185 11.49 5.84 -1.50
C ILE A 185 11.19 6.67 -0.26
N ASP A 186 10.67 7.87 -0.44
CA ASP A 186 10.30 8.75 0.66
C ASP A 186 8.91 8.41 1.19
N LEU A 187 7.96 8.12 0.29
CA LEU A 187 6.63 7.68 0.66
C LEU A 187 6.17 6.52 -0.23
N LEU A 188 5.73 5.44 0.39
CA LEU A 188 5.16 4.26 -0.27
C LEU A 188 3.70 4.06 0.16
N LYS A 189 2.76 4.18 -0.77
CA LYS A 189 1.36 3.76 -0.56
C LYS A 189 1.12 2.41 -1.21
N MET A 190 0.46 1.51 -0.49
CA MET A 190 0.01 0.21 -1.00
C MET A 190 -1.44 -0.04 -0.62
N ASP A 191 -2.30 -0.08 -1.64
CA ASP A 191 -3.70 -0.49 -1.57
C ASP A 191 -3.92 -1.52 -2.70
N ILE A 192 -3.45 -2.74 -2.47
CA ILE A 192 -3.27 -3.79 -3.49
C ILE A 192 -3.95 -5.10 -3.13
N GLU A 193 -5.10 -4.98 -2.51
CA GLU A 193 -6.09 -6.04 -2.33
C GLU A 193 -5.51 -7.38 -1.85
N GLY A 194 -4.80 -7.30 -0.70
CA GLY A 194 -4.22 -8.44 0.00
C GLY A 194 -2.78 -8.78 -0.39
N ALA A 195 -2.23 -8.23 -1.47
CA ALA A 195 -0.85 -8.48 -1.88
C ALA A 195 0.19 -7.70 -1.04
N ALA A 196 -0.22 -6.75 -0.21
CA ALA A 196 0.69 -5.90 0.56
C ALA A 196 1.64 -6.69 1.48
N LEU A 197 1.13 -7.68 2.22
CA LEU A 197 1.98 -8.46 3.14
C LEU A 197 3.11 -9.22 2.44
N PRO A 198 2.88 -9.99 1.36
CA PRO A 198 3.96 -10.61 0.59
C PRO A 198 5.00 -9.61 0.11
N VAL A 199 4.57 -8.45 -0.42
CA VAL A 199 5.47 -7.38 -0.89
C VAL A 199 6.30 -6.84 0.27
N MET A 200 5.72 -6.54 1.42
CA MET A 200 6.44 -6.05 2.59
C MET A 200 7.46 -7.06 3.13
N TRP A 201 7.16 -8.36 3.07
CA TRP A 201 8.13 -9.40 3.42
C TRP A 201 9.31 -9.45 2.44
N ASP A 202 9.04 -9.27 1.14
CA ASP A 202 10.10 -9.19 0.13
C ASP A 202 10.98 -7.95 0.35
N MET A 203 10.37 -6.78 0.57
CA MET A 203 11.06 -5.55 0.94
C MET A 203 11.99 -5.76 2.15
N LYS A 204 11.47 -6.39 3.21
CA LYS A 204 12.27 -6.70 4.41
C LYS A 204 13.49 -7.57 4.09
N ARG A 205 13.31 -8.63 3.29
CA ARG A 205 14.41 -9.53 2.88
C ARG A 205 15.48 -8.80 2.06
N LYS A 206 15.06 -7.86 1.21
CA LYS A 206 15.93 -7.08 0.32
C LYS A 206 16.50 -5.82 0.98
N GLY A 207 16.11 -5.53 2.21
CA GLY A 207 16.56 -4.33 2.93
C GLY A 207 16.00 -3.02 2.39
N ILE A 208 14.89 -3.07 1.64
CA ILE A 208 14.23 -1.87 1.11
C ILE A 208 13.49 -1.18 2.25
N ARG A 209 13.73 0.12 2.40
CA ARG A 209 13.31 0.91 3.56
C ARG A 209 12.73 2.26 3.18
N PRO A 210 11.46 2.34 2.74
CA PRO A 210 10.79 3.61 2.55
C PRO A 210 10.81 4.46 3.82
N GLN A 211 10.81 5.77 3.67
CA GLN A 211 10.77 6.66 4.81
C GLN A 211 9.42 6.61 5.51
N GLN A 212 8.34 6.59 4.73
CA GLN A 212 6.98 6.37 5.22
C GLN A 212 6.30 5.29 4.40
N ILE A 213 5.42 4.53 5.04
CA ILE A 213 4.58 3.54 4.36
C ILE A 213 3.13 3.76 4.78
N VAL A 214 2.27 3.89 3.79
CA VAL A 214 0.81 3.87 3.94
C VAL A 214 0.32 2.57 3.33
N VAL A 215 -0.39 1.75 4.09
CA VAL A 215 -0.81 0.44 3.60
C VAL A 215 -2.22 0.11 4.02
N GLU A 216 -3.02 -0.37 3.06
CA GLU A 216 -4.26 -1.09 3.35
C GLU A 216 -3.94 -2.58 3.47
N LEU A 217 -4.17 -3.13 4.67
CA LEU A 217 -3.95 -4.54 4.93
C LEU A 217 -5.26 -5.31 4.83
N GLU A 218 -5.43 -5.98 3.72
CA GLU A 218 -6.46 -6.99 3.57
C GLU A 218 -5.89 -8.39 3.79
N VAL A 219 -6.61 -9.19 4.56
CA VAL A 219 -6.33 -10.61 4.66
C VAL A 219 -7.20 -11.34 3.65
N PRO A 220 -6.60 -12.04 2.67
CA PRO A 220 -7.38 -12.81 1.72
C PRO A 220 -8.29 -13.79 2.45
N ALA A 221 -9.56 -13.83 2.09
CA ALA A 221 -10.48 -14.85 2.54
C ALA A 221 -10.08 -16.20 1.89
N VAL A 222 -9.21 -16.94 2.57
CA VAL A 222 -8.73 -18.28 2.14
C VAL A 222 -9.77 -19.35 2.41
#